data_6a526698f46ed0e2739e49866b32d7ca
#
_entry.id   6a526698f46ed0e2739e49866b32d7ca
#
_cell.length_a   1.000
_cell.length_b   1.000
_cell.length_c   1.000
_cell.angle_alpha   90.00
_cell.angle_beta   90.00
_cell.angle_gamma   90.00
#
_symmetry.space_group_name_H-M   'P 1'
#
loop_
_entity.id
_entity.type
_entity.pdbx_description
1 polymer ?
#
loop_
_entity_poly.entity_id
_entity_poly.type
_entity_poly.pdbx_seq_one_letter_code
_entity_poly.pdbx_strand_id
1 'polypeptide(L)'
;MNILLYYVLPFIVVLGILIFFHELGHFLVAKYFGVKVLKFSLGFGPKIIGRRVGETEYLISALPLGGYVKMLGEGEEEEEIDRRDLERSFSSQHPLKRMAIVAAGPVANLLLAALIFCPLYMISGIQVMTPEIGQVTEGSPASKAGFLKGDIIAAIGEREVASWQDVKAIVEKSAGVKLDVAVLREGRTARLTVIPEQSTIKNLFGEDTPSGIIGVVAAGKFKTLRLGPMAAIGEGLHKTWEIIRLTCLTVVKLIQRIIPIKTLGGPIMIGQMTGQIAREGWTNLLPFMAVISINLGILNLLPVPILDGGLLLFLLIELITGKSLSVKKRELAQKAGLFLLILLMGIVMYNDLVRLAE
;
A
#
# COMPACT_ATOMS: atom_id res chain seq x y z
N MET A 1 -7.24 -18.58 -25.07
CA MET A 1 -6.96 -18.45 -23.62
C MET A 1 -8.13 -17.72 -22.97
N ASN A 2 -8.69 -18.23 -21.88
CA ASN A 2 -9.93 -17.69 -21.31
C ASN A 2 -9.61 -16.46 -20.41
N ILE A 3 -9.64 -15.24 -21.02
CA ILE A 3 -9.34 -13.96 -20.37
C ILE A 3 -10.17 -13.80 -19.09
N LEU A 4 -11.44 -14.22 -19.13
CA LEU A 4 -12.36 -14.14 -18.00
C LEU A 4 -11.81 -14.90 -16.78
N LEU A 5 -11.34 -16.12 -16.97
CA LEU A 5 -10.89 -17.00 -15.89
C LEU A 5 -9.54 -16.57 -15.30
N TYR A 6 -8.61 -16.12 -16.14
CA TYR A 6 -7.22 -15.88 -15.72
C TYR A 6 -6.92 -14.42 -15.33
N TYR A 7 -7.74 -13.46 -15.75
CA TYR A 7 -7.51 -12.04 -15.44
C TYR A 7 -8.67 -11.41 -14.69
N VAL A 8 -9.91 -11.60 -15.18
CA VAL A 8 -11.08 -10.92 -14.61
C VAL A 8 -11.45 -11.53 -13.25
N LEU A 9 -11.50 -12.86 -13.15
CA LEU A 9 -11.89 -13.53 -11.92
C LEU A 9 -10.92 -13.25 -10.75
N PRO A 10 -9.58 -13.41 -10.90
CA PRO A 10 -8.65 -13.05 -9.82
C PRO A 10 -8.73 -11.58 -9.42
N PHE A 11 -8.90 -10.67 -10.39
CA PHE A 11 -9.07 -9.25 -10.13
C PHE A 11 -10.33 -8.96 -9.30
N ILE A 12 -11.47 -9.55 -9.65
CA ILE A 12 -12.73 -9.40 -8.90
C ILE A 12 -12.59 -9.96 -7.49
N VAL A 13 -11.94 -11.11 -7.32
CA VAL A 13 -11.72 -11.72 -6.00
C VAL A 13 -10.84 -10.82 -5.14
N VAL A 14 -9.70 -10.36 -5.65
CA VAL A 14 -8.80 -9.46 -4.92
C VAL A 14 -9.52 -8.17 -4.55
N LEU A 15 -10.14 -7.51 -5.52
CA LEU A 15 -10.87 -6.25 -5.28
C LEU A 15 -12.02 -6.44 -4.30
N GLY A 16 -12.78 -7.53 -4.42
CA GLY A 16 -13.88 -7.85 -3.51
C GLY A 16 -13.42 -8.03 -2.06
N ILE A 17 -12.29 -8.70 -1.84
CA ILE A 17 -11.70 -8.85 -0.50
C ILE A 17 -11.28 -7.49 0.06
N LEU A 18 -10.59 -6.66 -0.73
CA LEU A 18 -10.13 -5.35 -0.30
C LEU A 18 -11.28 -4.42 0.09
N ILE A 19 -12.34 -4.40 -0.73
CA ILE A 19 -13.53 -3.62 -0.47
C ILE A 19 -14.27 -4.15 0.76
N PHE A 20 -14.39 -5.49 0.88
CA PHE A 20 -15.04 -6.09 2.04
C PHE A 20 -14.38 -5.64 3.35
N PHE A 21 -13.06 -5.69 3.45
CA PHE A 21 -12.35 -5.27 4.65
C PHE A 21 -12.47 -3.77 4.90
N HIS A 22 -12.49 -2.97 3.85
CA HIS A 22 -12.73 -1.54 3.93
C HIS A 22 -14.10 -1.23 4.55
N GLU A 23 -15.17 -1.77 3.96
CA GLU A 23 -16.55 -1.59 4.45
C GLU A 23 -16.75 -2.20 5.84
N LEU A 24 -16.08 -3.32 6.11
CA LEU A 24 -16.10 -3.97 7.43
C LEU A 24 -15.52 -3.04 8.51
N GLY A 25 -14.50 -2.27 8.19
CA GLY A 25 -13.95 -1.26 9.09
C GLY A 25 -14.99 -0.26 9.54
N HIS A 26 -15.68 0.38 8.60
CA HIS A 26 -16.77 1.33 8.86
C HIS A 26 -17.88 0.67 9.68
N PHE A 27 -18.30 -0.51 9.26
CA PHE A 27 -19.38 -1.27 9.88
C PHE A 27 -19.08 -1.58 11.36
N LEU A 28 -17.92 -2.14 11.65
CA LEU A 28 -17.56 -2.54 13.02
C LEU A 28 -17.48 -1.34 13.96
N VAL A 29 -16.88 -0.24 13.53
CA VAL A 29 -16.74 0.95 14.36
C VAL A 29 -18.08 1.68 14.51
N ALA A 30 -18.93 1.71 13.47
CA ALA A 30 -20.30 2.23 13.58
C ALA A 30 -21.12 1.44 14.61
N LYS A 31 -21.08 0.11 14.54
CA LYS A 31 -21.74 -0.76 15.53
C LYS A 31 -21.18 -0.58 16.94
N TYR A 32 -19.87 -0.43 17.08
CA TYR A 32 -19.23 -0.19 18.38
C TYR A 32 -19.73 1.10 19.05
N PHE A 33 -19.93 2.17 18.26
CA PHE A 33 -20.52 3.43 18.78
C PHE A 33 -22.05 3.45 18.85
N GLY A 34 -22.71 2.32 18.57
CA GLY A 34 -24.17 2.21 18.66
C GLY A 34 -24.93 2.84 17.48
N VAL A 35 -24.24 3.20 16.40
CA VAL A 35 -24.87 3.73 15.18
C VAL A 35 -25.66 2.60 14.49
N LYS A 36 -26.89 2.90 14.10
CA LYS A 36 -27.75 1.97 13.38
C LYS A 36 -27.30 1.83 11.94
N VAL A 37 -26.82 0.63 11.59
CA VAL A 37 -26.44 0.31 10.21
C VAL A 37 -27.62 -0.35 9.52
N LEU A 38 -28.10 0.27 8.45
CA LEU A 38 -29.25 -0.17 7.67
C LEU A 38 -28.87 -1.23 6.65
N LYS A 39 -27.77 -1.00 5.91
CA LYS A 39 -27.27 -1.91 4.86
C LYS A 39 -25.77 -2.07 4.92
N PHE A 40 -25.32 -3.29 4.64
CA PHE A 40 -23.94 -3.64 4.38
C PHE A 40 -23.90 -4.35 3.03
N SER A 41 -23.31 -3.73 2.01
CA SER A 41 -23.33 -4.27 0.64
C SER A 41 -21.94 -4.50 0.09
N LEU A 42 -21.72 -5.67 -0.49
CA LEU A 42 -20.63 -5.94 -1.40
C LEU A 42 -21.13 -5.70 -2.83
N GLY A 43 -20.54 -4.72 -3.50
CA GLY A 43 -20.96 -4.27 -4.82
C GLY A 43 -21.99 -3.14 -4.80
N PHE A 44 -22.20 -2.57 -5.97
CA PHE A 44 -23.21 -1.54 -6.25
C PHE A 44 -24.32 -2.06 -7.15
N GLY A 45 -25.42 -1.29 -7.26
CA GLY A 45 -26.52 -1.56 -8.15
C GLY A 45 -27.57 -2.51 -7.58
N PRO A 46 -28.33 -3.23 -8.43
CA PRO A 46 -29.43 -4.07 -7.96
C PRO A 46 -28.93 -5.24 -7.11
N LYS A 47 -29.73 -5.55 -6.08
CA LYS A 47 -29.50 -6.68 -5.17
C LYS A 47 -29.61 -8.00 -5.93
N ILE A 48 -28.58 -8.85 -5.85
CA ILE A 48 -28.62 -10.23 -6.32
C ILE A 48 -29.09 -11.15 -5.18
N ILE A 49 -28.38 -11.09 -4.05
CA ILE A 49 -28.69 -11.89 -2.86
C ILE A 49 -28.59 -10.96 -1.63
N GLY A 50 -29.43 -11.18 -0.66
CA GLY A 50 -29.34 -10.50 0.60
C GLY A 50 -30.21 -11.11 1.68
N ARG A 51 -29.76 -10.94 2.92
CA ARG A 51 -30.44 -11.42 4.12
C ARG A 51 -30.42 -10.34 5.18
N ARG A 52 -31.54 -10.12 5.83
CA ARG A 52 -31.64 -9.25 7.00
C ARG A 52 -31.33 -10.03 8.27
N VAL A 53 -30.35 -9.53 9.04
CA VAL A 53 -29.98 -10.06 10.35
C VAL A 53 -30.06 -8.92 11.35
N GLY A 54 -31.03 -9.01 12.25
CA GLY A 54 -31.35 -7.91 13.16
C GLY A 54 -31.83 -6.67 12.39
N GLU A 55 -31.16 -5.55 12.61
CA GLU A 55 -31.51 -4.28 11.97
C GLU A 55 -30.77 -4.02 10.65
N THR A 56 -29.75 -4.83 10.32
CA THR A 56 -28.91 -4.65 9.14
C THR A 56 -29.28 -5.61 8.02
N GLU A 57 -29.43 -5.12 6.81
CA GLU A 57 -29.57 -5.92 5.61
C GLU A 57 -28.18 -6.13 4.97
N TYR A 58 -27.73 -7.38 4.87
CA TYR A 58 -26.48 -7.78 4.22
C TYR A 58 -26.77 -8.14 2.77
N LEU A 59 -26.04 -7.52 1.83
CA LEU A 59 -26.33 -7.60 0.40
C LEU A 59 -25.09 -8.00 -0.40
N ILE A 60 -25.32 -8.73 -1.49
CA ILE A 60 -24.40 -8.85 -2.61
C ILE A 60 -25.11 -8.23 -3.81
N SER A 61 -24.46 -7.23 -4.40
CA SER A 61 -25.02 -6.45 -5.51
C SER A 61 -24.35 -6.80 -6.86
N ALA A 62 -24.97 -6.42 -7.97
CA ALA A 62 -24.62 -6.90 -9.30
C ALA A 62 -23.26 -6.41 -9.82
N LEU A 63 -22.79 -5.24 -9.40
CA LEU A 63 -21.53 -4.66 -9.84
C LEU A 63 -20.45 -4.84 -8.76
N PRO A 64 -19.50 -5.77 -8.92
CA PRO A 64 -18.49 -6.09 -7.90
C PRO A 64 -17.34 -5.07 -7.87
N LEU A 65 -17.63 -3.80 -8.19
CA LEU A 65 -16.65 -2.71 -8.29
C LEU A 65 -16.77 -1.72 -7.12
N GLY A 66 -17.05 -2.23 -5.92
CA GLY A 66 -17.21 -1.39 -4.74
C GLY A 66 -18.01 -2.06 -3.64
N GLY A 67 -18.39 -1.30 -2.65
CA GLY A 67 -19.27 -1.68 -1.56
C GLY A 67 -19.82 -0.43 -0.88
N TYR A 68 -20.68 -0.60 0.09
CA TYR A 68 -21.13 0.49 0.93
C TYR A 68 -21.73 0.00 2.25
N VAL A 69 -21.56 0.82 3.26
CA VAL A 69 -22.26 0.71 4.55
C VAL A 69 -23.25 1.88 4.63
N LYS A 70 -24.55 1.63 4.55
CA LYS A 70 -25.56 2.70 4.76
C LYS A 70 -25.88 2.79 6.24
N MET A 71 -25.50 3.88 6.87
CA MET A 71 -25.84 4.21 8.26
C MET A 71 -27.09 5.10 8.31
N LEU A 72 -27.83 5.02 9.39
CA LEU A 72 -28.99 5.89 9.61
C LEU A 72 -28.51 7.34 9.73
N GLY A 73 -29.15 8.26 9.00
CA GLY A 73 -28.80 9.68 9.01
C GLY A 73 -27.45 9.99 8.33
N GLU A 74 -26.93 9.08 7.51
CA GLU A 74 -25.83 9.32 6.59
C GLU A 74 -26.38 9.69 5.22
N GLY A 75 -26.23 10.94 4.82
CA GLY A 75 -26.76 11.44 3.54
C GLY A 75 -27.74 12.59 3.73
N GLU A 76 -28.22 13.11 2.59
CA GLU A 76 -29.08 14.31 2.51
C GLU A 76 -30.55 13.97 2.39
N GLU A 77 -30.91 12.71 2.25
CA GLU A 77 -32.30 12.29 2.28
C GLU A 77 -32.84 12.56 3.69
N GLU A 78 -33.83 13.45 3.79
CA GLU A 78 -34.71 13.63 4.96
C GLU A 78 -35.56 12.34 5.13
N GLU A 79 -34.91 11.22 5.43
CA GLU A 79 -35.62 10.08 6.00
C GLU A 79 -36.19 10.60 7.34
N GLU A 80 -37.52 10.62 7.51
CA GLU A 80 -38.12 10.89 8.81
C GLU A 80 -37.58 9.88 9.81
N ILE A 81 -36.50 10.28 10.52
CA ILE A 81 -35.87 9.43 11.52
C ILE A 81 -36.82 9.34 12.70
N ASP A 82 -37.28 8.15 13.03
CA ASP A 82 -38.06 7.93 14.23
C ASP A 82 -37.32 8.51 15.44
N ARG A 83 -38.03 9.24 16.29
CA ARG A 83 -37.46 9.87 17.51
C ARG A 83 -36.67 8.88 18.38
N ARG A 84 -37.05 7.58 18.34
CA ARG A 84 -36.36 6.50 19.08
C ARG A 84 -34.98 6.19 18.52
N ASP A 85 -34.75 6.44 17.25
CA ASP A 85 -33.49 6.14 16.53
C ASP A 85 -32.59 7.38 16.34
N LEU A 86 -33.05 8.56 16.73
CA LEU A 86 -32.29 9.81 16.59
C LEU A 86 -30.89 9.72 17.23
N GLU A 87 -30.80 9.19 18.43
CA GLU A 87 -29.53 9.04 19.15
C GLU A 87 -28.58 8.02 18.47
N ARG A 88 -29.15 7.14 17.64
CA ARG A 88 -28.44 6.11 16.90
C ARG A 88 -28.14 6.52 15.46
N SER A 89 -28.45 7.76 15.08
CA SER A 89 -28.14 8.32 13.78
C SER A 89 -26.67 8.72 13.72
N PHE A 90 -26.02 8.49 12.56
CA PHE A 90 -24.63 8.94 12.31
C PHE A 90 -24.51 10.45 12.46
N SER A 91 -25.46 11.22 11.94
CA SER A 91 -25.42 12.69 11.98
C SER A 91 -25.53 13.27 13.39
N SER A 92 -26.20 12.57 14.32
CA SER A 92 -26.33 12.99 15.72
C SER A 92 -25.13 12.64 16.59
N GLN A 93 -24.19 11.80 16.09
CA GLN A 93 -22.99 11.47 16.84
C GLN A 93 -22.00 12.64 16.89
N HIS A 94 -21.28 12.71 17.99
CA HIS A 94 -20.20 13.70 18.15
C HIS A 94 -19.19 13.59 16.99
N PRO A 95 -18.65 14.71 16.43
CA PRO A 95 -17.76 14.69 15.28
C PRO A 95 -16.59 13.71 15.39
N LEU A 96 -15.98 13.57 16.57
CA LEU A 96 -14.88 12.59 16.79
C LEU A 96 -15.33 11.14 16.59
N LYS A 97 -16.54 10.75 17.00
CA LYS A 97 -17.06 9.40 16.75
C LYS A 97 -17.30 9.18 15.25
N ARG A 98 -17.85 10.19 14.57
CA ARG A 98 -18.04 10.15 13.11
C ARG A 98 -16.70 10.04 12.38
N MET A 99 -15.69 10.81 12.80
CA MET A 99 -14.33 10.71 12.26
C MET A 99 -13.73 9.31 12.45
N ALA A 100 -13.90 8.72 13.64
CA ALA A 100 -13.42 7.36 13.92
C ALA A 100 -14.11 6.32 13.01
N ILE A 101 -15.43 6.43 12.79
CA ILE A 101 -16.18 5.56 11.89
C ILE A 101 -15.65 5.69 10.45
N VAL A 102 -15.49 6.93 9.97
CA VAL A 102 -15.02 7.19 8.59
C VAL A 102 -13.57 6.76 8.39
N ALA A 103 -12.68 6.99 9.37
CA ALA A 103 -11.30 6.55 9.28
C ALA A 103 -11.13 5.03 9.36
N ALA A 104 -12.12 4.31 9.90
CA ALA A 104 -12.04 2.88 10.14
C ALA A 104 -11.94 2.04 8.85
N GLY A 105 -12.55 2.47 7.74
CA GLY A 105 -12.42 1.81 6.45
C GLY A 105 -10.98 1.81 5.94
N PRO A 106 -10.38 3.00 5.71
CA PRO A 106 -8.96 3.08 5.34
C PRO A 106 -8.02 2.36 6.30
N VAL A 107 -8.24 2.51 7.62
CA VAL A 107 -7.42 1.82 8.64
C VAL A 107 -7.56 0.30 8.54
N ALA A 108 -8.75 -0.22 8.28
CA ALA A 108 -8.96 -1.67 8.09
C ALA A 108 -8.15 -2.20 6.90
N ASN A 109 -7.99 -1.44 5.81
CA ASN A 109 -7.14 -1.81 4.70
C ASN A 109 -5.64 -1.83 5.08
N LEU A 110 -5.18 -0.88 5.89
CA LEU A 110 -3.81 -0.91 6.40
C LEU A 110 -3.58 -2.10 7.34
N LEU A 111 -4.56 -2.41 8.20
CA LEU A 111 -4.52 -3.58 9.07
C LEU A 111 -4.55 -4.89 8.28
N LEU A 112 -5.33 -4.97 7.21
CA LEU A 112 -5.36 -6.14 6.33
C LEU A 112 -3.98 -6.44 5.74
N ALA A 113 -3.24 -5.43 5.33
CA ALA A 113 -1.89 -5.62 4.83
C ALA A 113 -0.96 -6.23 5.89
N ALA A 114 -1.02 -5.75 7.14
CA ALA A 114 -0.27 -6.34 8.25
C ALA A 114 -0.71 -7.79 8.53
N LEU A 115 -2.03 -8.04 8.51
CA LEU A 115 -2.62 -9.38 8.66
C LEU A 115 -2.23 -10.35 7.53
N ILE A 116 -1.82 -9.85 6.38
CA ILE A 116 -1.29 -10.66 5.29
C ILE A 116 0.23 -10.88 5.47
N PHE A 117 1.02 -9.82 5.68
CA PHE A 117 2.48 -9.93 5.75
C PHE A 117 2.97 -10.72 6.95
N CYS A 118 2.37 -10.52 8.14
CA CYS A 118 2.83 -11.22 9.35
C CYS A 118 2.73 -12.75 9.23
N PRO A 119 1.57 -13.37 8.91
CA PRO A 119 1.48 -14.81 8.71
C PRO A 119 2.30 -15.30 7.51
N LEU A 120 2.36 -14.51 6.42
CA LEU A 120 3.14 -14.88 5.26
C LEU A 120 4.61 -15.08 5.62
N TYR A 121 5.19 -14.15 6.39
CA TYR A 121 6.59 -14.24 6.82
C TYR A 121 6.82 -15.31 7.89
N MET A 122 5.81 -15.64 8.71
CA MET A 122 5.87 -16.78 9.63
C MET A 122 5.96 -18.12 8.90
N ILE A 123 5.21 -18.28 7.81
CA ILE A 123 5.07 -19.54 7.08
C ILE A 123 6.19 -19.68 6.05
N SER A 124 6.37 -18.66 5.22
CA SER A 124 7.27 -18.71 4.06
C SER A 124 8.68 -18.17 4.33
N GLY A 125 8.88 -17.44 5.46
CA GLY A 125 10.07 -16.64 5.68
C GLY A 125 10.15 -15.44 4.74
N ILE A 126 11.29 -14.75 4.76
CA ILE A 126 11.58 -13.64 3.84
C ILE A 126 12.63 -14.03 2.81
N GLN A 127 12.41 -13.60 1.57
CA GLN A 127 13.39 -13.74 0.50
C GLN A 127 14.36 -12.57 0.57
N VAL A 128 15.62 -12.83 0.89
CA VAL A 128 16.68 -11.81 0.91
C VAL A 128 17.73 -12.11 -0.16
N MET A 129 18.15 -11.05 -0.85
CA MET A 129 19.26 -11.16 -1.80
C MET A 129 20.55 -11.38 -1.02
N THR A 130 21.31 -12.44 -1.35
CA THR A 130 22.57 -12.73 -0.69
C THR A 130 23.59 -11.61 -0.91
N PRO A 131 24.45 -11.32 0.08
CA PRO A 131 25.49 -10.32 -0.05
C PRO A 131 26.69 -10.84 -0.87
N GLU A 132 26.42 -11.63 -1.91
CA GLU A 132 27.43 -12.20 -2.82
C GLU A 132 27.70 -11.22 -3.99
N ILE A 133 28.98 -11.01 -4.29
CA ILE A 133 29.42 -10.16 -5.39
C ILE A 133 29.35 -10.93 -6.70
N GLY A 134 28.53 -10.47 -7.63
CA GLY A 134 28.41 -11.03 -8.98
C GLY A 134 29.43 -10.44 -9.95
N GLN A 135 29.75 -9.14 -9.77
CA GLN A 135 30.71 -8.45 -10.62
C GLN A 135 31.39 -7.32 -9.84
N VAL A 136 32.66 -7.08 -10.14
CA VAL A 136 33.43 -5.92 -9.66
C VAL A 136 33.76 -5.04 -10.87
N THR A 137 33.44 -3.75 -10.78
CA THR A 137 33.73 -2.78 -11.84
C THR A 137 35.23 -2.48 -11.87
N GLU A 138 35.86 -2.57 -13.03
CA GLU A 138 37.28 -2.24 -13.19
C GLU A 138 37.58 -0.78 -12.81
N GLY A 139 38.70 -0.56 -12.15
CA GLY A 139 39.11 0.76 -11.69
C GLY A 139 38.37 1.33 -10.49
N SER A 140 37.30 0.63 -10.04
CA SER A 140 36.49 1.05 -8.89
C SER A 140 37.24 0.90 -7.55
N PRO A 141 36.73 1.53 -6.46
CA PRO A 141 37.28 1.34 -5.12
C PRO A 141 37.38 -0.12 -4.71
N ALA A 142 36.33 -0.93 -5.04
CA ALA A 142 36.33 -2.37 -4.74
C ALA A 142 37.41 -3.11 -5.52
N SER A 143 37.61 -2.81 -6.81
CA SER A 143 38.69 -3.39 -7.62
C SER A 143 40.06 -3.10 -7.03
N LYS A 144 40.30 -1.84 -6.64
CA LYS A 144 41.59 -1.42 -6.01
C LYS A 144 41.81 -2.07 -4.64
N ALA A 145 40.69 -2.34 -3.91
CA ALA A 145 40.72 -3.00 -2.60
C ALA A 145 40.87 -4.53 -2.69
N GLY A 146 40.80 -5.11 -3.88
CA GLY A 146 40.99 -6.56 -4.10
C GLY A 146 39.74 -7.42 -3.89
N PHE A 147 38.54 -6.82 -4.01
CA PHE A 147 37.30 -7.61 -4.07
C PHE A 147 37.24 -8.42 -5.37
N LEU A 148 36.67 -9.63 -5.29
CA LEU A 148 36.53 -10.54 -6.41
C LEU A 148 35.07 -10.97 -6.59
N LYS A 149 34.74 -11.39 -7.80
CA LYS A 149 33.48 -12.07 -8.08
C LYS A 149 33.40 -13.36 -7.23
N GLY A 150 32.25 -13.58 -6.60
CA GLY A 150 32.01 -14.73 -5.71
C GLY A 150 32.32 -14.47 -4.24
N ASP A 151 32.93 -13.33 -3.89
CA ASP A 151 33.07 -12.93 -2.49
C ASP A 151 31.69 -12.74 -1.85
N ILE A 152 31.50 -13.25 -0.64
CA ILE A 152 30.30 -13.02 0.16
C ILE A 152 30.69 -12.04 1.27
N ILE A 153 30.07 -10.86 1.29
CA ILE A 153 30.31 -9.85 2.32
C ILE A 153 29.66 -10.33 3.62
N ALA A 154 30.47 -10.67 4.63
CA ALA A 154 29.98 -11.20 5.91
C ALA A 154 29.79 -10.10 6.95
N ALA A 155 30.64 -9.07 6.95
CA ALA A 155 30.53 -7.94 7.88
C ALA A 155 31.17 -6.68 7.29
N ILE A 156 30.70 -5.52 7.73
CA ILE A 156 31.26 -4.20 7.43
C ILE A 156 31.48 -3.46 8.77
N GLY A 157 32.74 -3.22 9.14
CA GLY A 157 33.13 -2.81 10.48
C GLY A 157 32.72 -3.88 11.49
N GLU A 158 31.98 -3.48 12.53
CA GLU A 158 31.45 -4.39 13.57
C GLU A 158 30.06 -4.94 13.23
N ARG A 159 29.45 -4.55 12.10
CA ARG A 159 28.09 -4.96 11.73
C ARG A 159 28.11 -6.18 10.83
N GLU A 160 27.47 -7.25 11.28
CA GLU A 160 27.18 -8.38 10.42
C GLU A 160 26.20 -8.00 9.29
N VAL A 161 26.43 -8.59 8.12
CA VAL A 161 25.65 -8.35 6.91
C VAL A 161 24.91 -9.63 6.55
N ALA A 162 23.59 -9.59 6.58
CA ALA A 162 22.72 -10.70 6.24
C ALA A 162 22.22 -10.65 4.78
N SER A 163 22.16 -9.47 4.19
CA SER A 163 21.57 -9.22 2.87
C SER A 163 22.35 -8.16 2.07
N TRP A 164 22.12 -8.15 0.76
CA TRP A 164 22.65 -7.10 -0.12
C TRP A 164 22.13 -5.71 0.26
N GLN A 165 20.91 -5.61 0.80
CA GLN A 165 20.33 -4.37 1.26
C GLN A 165 21.13 -3.75 2.43
N ASP A 166 21.65 -4.61 3.32
CA ASP A 166 22.51 -4.15 4.43
C ASP A 166 23.82 -3.56 3.90
N VAL A 167 24.44 -4.25 2.91
CA VAL A 167 25.65 -3.72 2.23
C VAL A 167 25.37 -2.35 1.64
N LYS A 168 24.28 -2.26 0.87
CA LYS A 168 23.88 -1.02 0.20
C LYS A 168 23.65 0.10 1.21
N ALA A 169 22.88 -0.15 2.27
CA ALA A 169 22.54 0.86 3.27
C ALA A 169 23.74 1.41 4.03
N ILE A 170 24.79 0.59 4.24
CA ILE A 170 26.02 1.00 4.90
C ILE A 170 26.91 1.79 3.93
N VAL A 171 27.14 1.25 2.72
CA VAL A 171 28.04 1.85 1.72
C VAL A 171 27.52 3.20 1.25
N GLU A 172 26.22 3.34 0.97
CA GLU A 172 25.60 4.58 0.50
C GLU A 172 25.82 5.76 1.46
N LYS A 173 25.84 5.48 2.77
CA LYS A 173 26.00 6.49 3.83
C LYS A 173 27.46 6.78 4.19
N SER A 174 28.40 6.06 3.61
CA SER A 174 29.82 6.07 4.02
C SER A 174 30.74 6.63 2.93
N ALA A 175 30.26 7.56 2.09
CA ALA A 175 31.09 8.20 1.09
C ALA A 175 32.31 8.89 1.74
N GLY A 176 33.54 8.59 1.26
CA GLY A 176 34.77 9.10 1.79
C GLY A 176 35.25 8.50 3.13
N VAL A 177 34.45 7.60 3.73
CA VAL A 177 34.80 6.96 5.01
C VAL A 177 35.42 5.59 4.75
N LYS A 178 36.52 5.30 5.45
CA LYS A 178 37.19 4.01 5.38
C LYS A 178 36.31 2.92 6.00
N LEU A 179 36.04 1.87 5.23
CA LEU A 179 35.25 0.70 5.66
C LEU A 179 36.15 -0.53 5.68
N ASP A 180 36.20 -1.23 6.80
CA ASP A 180 36.83 -2.53 6.91
C ASP A 180 35.76 -3.61 6.66
N VAL A 181 35.94 -4.42 5.62
CA VAL A 181 34.97 -5.40 5.13
C VAL A 181 35.52 -6.79 5.28
N ALA A 182 34.81 -7.64 6.00
CA ALA A 182 35.09 -9.06 6.05
C ALA A 182 34.32 -9.78 4.94
N VAL A 183 35.04 -10.47 4.06
CA VAL A 183 34.46 -11.26 2.98
C VAL A 183 34.81 -12.74 3.17
N LEU A 184 33.87 -13.61 2.83
CA LEU A 184 34.09 -15.04 2.74
C LEU A 184 34.42 -15.39 1.29
N ARG A 185 35.67 -15.82 1.06
CA ARG A 185 36.22 -16.20 -0.24
C ARG A 185 36.68 -17.65 -0.17
N GLU A 186 36.08 -18.53 -0.97
CA GLU A 186 36.42 -19.97 -1.01
C GLU A 186 36.44 -20.63 0.39
N GLY A 187 35.51 -20.23 1.26
CA GLY A 187 35.41 -20.78 2.63
C GLY A 187 36.38 -20.16 3.64
N ARG A 188 37.24 -19.19 3.24
CA ARG A 188 38.16 -18.46 4.12
C ARG A 188 37.74 -17.01 4.29
N THR A 189 37.87 -16.50 5.50
CA THR A 189 37.61 -15.08 5.76
C THR A 189 38.81 -14.24 5.36
N ALA A 190 38.60 -13.28 4.44
CA ALA A 190 39.55 -12.25 4.11
C ALA A 190 39.04 -10.89 4.60
N ARG A 191 39.94 -10.03 5.07
CA ARG A 191 39.63 -8.65 5.46
C ARG A 191 40.15 -7.71 4.40
N LEU A 192 39.29 -6.88 3.88
CA LEU A 192 39.55 -5.89 2.85
C LEU A 192 39.19 -4.51 3.37
N THR A 193 39.92 -3.49 2.96
CA THR A 193 39.61 -2.11 3.31
C THR A 193 39.24 -1.34 2.06
N VAL A 194 38.08 -0.68 2.07
CA VAL A 194 37.59 0.10 0.93
C VAL A 194 37.11 1.48 1.40
N ILE A 195 37.33 2.50 0.57
CA ILE A 195 36.78 3.85 0.77
C ILE A 195 35.77 4.09 -0.33
N PRO A 196 34.44 4.15 -0.03
CA PRO A 196 33.44 4.44 -1.04
C PRO A 196 33.66 5.83 -1.65
N GLU A 197 33.65 5.91 -2.96
CA GLU A 197 33.69 7.19 -3.69
C GLU A 197 32.32 7.86 -3.63
N GLN A 198 32.32 9.19 -3.52
CA GLN A 198 31.08 9.96 -3.62
C GLN A 198 30.60 9.96 -5.07
N SER A 199 29.38 9.55 -5.28
CA SER A 199 28.72 9.53 -6.58
C SER A 199 27.29 10.04 -6.47
N THR A 200 26.70 10.33 -7.60
CA THR A 200 25.28 10.66 -7.69
C THR A 200 24.53 9.47 -8.27
N ILE A 201 23.58 8.95 -7.52
CA ILE A 201 22.70 7.88 -7.99
C ILE A 201 21.26 8.40 -8.09
N LYS A 202 20.50 7.83 -9.00
CA LYS A 202 19.07 8.11 -9.06
C LYS A 202 18.33 7.26 -8.02
N ASN A 203 17.55 7.93 -7.19
CA ASN A 203 16.65 7.25 -6.25
C ASN A 203 15.47 6.61 -6.99
N LEU A 204 14.56 5.97 -6.25
CA LEU A 204 13.35 5.32 -6.80
C LEU A 204 12.45 6.28 -7.59
N PHE A 205 12.58 7.58 -7.39
CA PHE A 205 11.78 8.62 -8.05
C PHE A 205 12.52 9.32 -9.20
N GLY A 206 13.75 8.87 -9.52
CA GLY A 206 14.57 9.42 -10.58
C GLY A 206 15.33 10.71 -10.18
N GLU A 207 15.31 11.10 -8.89
CA GLU A 207 16.03 12.26 -8.39
C GLU A 207 17.50 11.90 -8.10
N ASP A 208 18.37 12.83 -8.41
CA ASP A 208 19.78 12.68 -8.13
C ASP A 208 20.06 12.83 -6.63
N THR A 209 20.61 11.79 -6.02
CA THR A 209 20.96 11.76 -4.60
C THR A 209 22.45 11.42 -4.42
N PRO A 210 23.17 12.15 -3.56
CA PRO A 210 24.55 11.80 -3.24
C PRO A 210 24.59 10.44 -2.52
N SER A 211 25.50 9.59 -2.94
CA SER A 211 25.65 8.22 -2.42
C SER A 211 27.10 7.79 -2.46
N GLY A 212 27.52 6.99 -1.49
CA GLY A 212 28.79 6.28 -1.55
C GLY A 212 28.64 5.05 -2.46
N ILE A 213 29.63 4.82 -3.33
CA ILE A 213 29.70 3.62 -4.16
C ILE A 213 31.09 2.98 -4.05
N ILE A 214 31.14 1.64 -4.11
CA ILE A 214 32.39 0.88 -4.15
C ILE A 214 32.61 0.17 -5.50
N GLY A 215 31.58 0.14 -6.36
CA GLY A 215 31.66 -0.45 -7.69
C GLY A 215 31.55 -1.98 -7.71
N VAL A 216 30.62 -2.53 -6.93
CA VAL A 216 30.23 -3.94 -6.94
C VAL A 216 28.79 -4.11 -7.35
N VAL A 217 28.48 -5.22 -8.03
CA VAL A 217 27.13 -5.62 -8.42
C VAL A 217 26.80 -6.94 -7.74
N ALA A 218 25.57 -7.06 -7.22
CA ALA A 218 25.10 -8.28 -6.59
C ALA A 218 25.06 -9.45 -7.57
N ALA A 219 25.27 -10.66 -7.07
CA ALA A 219 25.15 -11.89 -7.86
C ALA A 219 23.70 -12.23 -8.23
N GLY A 220 22.71 -11.55 -7.66
CA GLY A 220 21.29 -11.80 -7.92
C GLY A 220 20.77 -13.10 -7.33
N LYS A 221 21.52 -13.73 -6.43
CA LYS A 221 21.09 -14.94 -5.72
C LYS A 221 20.20 -14.58 -4.53
N PHE A 222 19.18 -15.38 -4.30
CA PHE A 222 18.28 -15.21 -3.16
C PHE A 222 18.37 -16.39 -2.21
N LYS A 223 18.21 -16.12 -0.92
CA LYS A 223 18.04 -17.15 0.11
C LYS A 223 16.76 -16.84 0.91
N THR A 224 16.09 -17.90 1.36
CA THR A 224 14.97 -17.77 2.28
C THR A 224 15.50 -17.74 3.71
N LEU A 225 15.22 -16.63 4.40
CA LEU A 225 15.51 -16.49 5.82
C LEU A 225 14.23 -16.84 6.59
N ARG A 226 14.28 -17.96 7.33
CA ARG A 226 13.17 -18.35 8.22
C ARG A 226 13.25 -17.53 9.50
N LEU A 227 12.13 -16.91 9.86
CA LEU A 227 12.01 -16.07 11.04
C LEU A 227 11.24 -16.80 12.14
N GLY A 228 11.62 -16.58 13.40
CA GLY A 228 10.77 -16.97 14.52
C GLY A 228 9.48 -16.12 14.55
N PRO A 229 8.42 -16.56 15.25
CA PRO A 229 7.10 -15.89 15.20
C PRO A 229 7.15 -14.40 15.52
N MET A 230 7.84 -13.99 16.56
CA MET A 230 7.94 -12.57 16.95
C MET A 230 8.72 -11.74 15.92
N ALA A 231 9.80 -12.29 15.36
CA ALA A 231 10.57 -11.64 14.31
C ALA A 231 9.76 -11.50 13.01
N ALA A 232 8.96 -12.51 12.67
CA ALA A 232 8.07 -12.48 11.51
C ALA A 232 6.97 -11.41 11.65
N ILE A 233 6.38 -11.25 12.84
CA ILE A 233 5.43 -10.18 13.13
C ILE A 233 6.12 -8.82 12.99
N GLY A 234 7.29 -8.64 13.61
CA GLY A 234 8.06 -7.41 13.51
C GLY A 234 8.37 -7.03 12.06
N GLU A 235 8.83 -8.01 11.26
CA GLU A 235 9.14 -7.78 9.85
C GLU A 235 7.89 -7.50 9.00
N GLY A 236 6.77 -8.18 9.28
CA GLY A 236 5.49 -7.93 8.60
C GLY A 236 4.97 -6.50 8.86
N LEU A 237 5.05 -6.03 10.10
CA LEU A 237 4.70 -4.66 10.48
C LEU A 237 5.68 -3.64 9.87
N HIS A 238 6.97 -3.93 9.88
CA HIS A 238 8.00 -3.09 9.25
C HIS A 238 7.76 -2.96 7.75
N LYS A 239 7.47 -4.08 7.06
CA LYS A 239 7.16 -4.07 5.63
C LYS A 239 5.89 -3.27 5.32
N THR A 240 4.84 -3.44 6.14
CA THR A 240 3.62 -2.65 6.01
C THR A 240 3.93 -1.15 6.12
N TRP A 241 4.70 -0.75 7.13
CA TRP A 241 5.10 0.64 7.33
C TRP A 241 5.98 1.18 6.20
N GLU A 242 6.92 0.38 5.71
CA GLU A 242 7.76 0.73 4.56
C GLU A 242 6.90 1.08 3.33
N ILE A 243 5.91 0.23 3.01
CA ILE A 243 5.03 0.43 1.86
C ILE A 243 4.13 1.66 2.09
N ILE A 244 3.58 1.86 3.31
CA ILE A 244 2.82 3.07 3.66
C ILE A 244 3.66 4.32 3.37
N ARG A 245 4.90 4.36 3.87
CA ARG A 245 5.81 5.47 3.66
C ARG A 245 6.11 5.71 2.19
N LEU A 246 6.39 4.65 1.43
CA LEU A 246 6.66 4.75 0.00
C LEU A 246 5.43 5.24 -0.77
N THR A 247 4.23 4.77 -0.46
CA THR A 247 2.99 5.23 -1.09
C THR A 247 2.73 6.70 -0.78
N CYS A 248 2.88 7.14 0.48
CA CYS A 248 2.74 8.56 0.84
C CYS A 248 3.77 9.43 0.09
N LEU A 249 5.03 9.00 0.02
CA LEU A 249 6.06 9.70 -0.73
C LEU A 249 5.74 9.75 -2.24
N THR A 250 5.24 8.66 -2.81
CA THR A 250 4.82 8.61 -4.21
C THR A 250 3.71 9.62 -4.50
N VAL A 251 2.71 9.74 -3.63
CA VAL A 251 1.64 10.75 -3.75
C VAL A 251 2.23 12.17 -3.69
N VAL A 252 3.13 12.45 -2.74
CA VAL A 252 3.80 13.76 -2.64
C VAL A 252 4.61 14.06 -3.90
N LYS A 253 5.40 13.10 -4.40
CA LYS A 253 6.23 13.25 -5.61
C LYS A 253 5.38 13.41 -6.88
N LEU A 254 4.21 12.81 -6.92
CA LEU A 254 3.24 13.00 -7.99
C LEU A 254 2.69 14.44 -7.98
N ILE A 255 2.30 14.96 -6.80
CA ILE A 255 1.83 16.36 -6.63
C ILE A 255 2.94 17.34 -7.02
N GLN A 256 4.20 17.06 -6.65
CA GLN A 256 5.37 17.85 -7.03
C GLN A 256 5.73 17.73 -8.52
N ARG A 257 5.03 16.88 -9.30
CA ARG A 257 5.29 16.60 -10.72
C ARG A 257 6.67 15.99 -11.00
N ILE A 258 7.31 15.42 -9.99
CA ILE A 258 8.58 14.68 -10.12
C ILE A 258 8.32 13.34 -10.80
N ILE A 259 7.21 12.68 -10.42
CA ILE A 259 6.74 11.47 -11.08
C ILE A 259 5.75 11.88 -12.18
N PRO A 260 5.98 11.46 -13.43
CA PRO A 260 5.03 11.73 -14.52
C PRO A 260 3.70 10.98 -14.29
N ILE A 261 2.57 11.64 -14.58
CA ILE A 261 1.22 11.03 -14.49
C ILE A 261 1.10 9.79 -15.38
N LYS A 262 1.88 9.70 -16.46
CA LYS A 262 1.95 8.53 -17.34
C LYS A 262 2.40 7.24 -16.64
N THR A 263 3.05 7.33 -15.48
CA THR A 263 3.50 6.16 -14.71
C THR A 263 2.38 5.55 -13.87
N LEU A 264 1.27 6.27 -13.68
CA LEU A 264 0.12 5.73 -12.95
C LEU A 264 -0.52 4.59 -13.73
N GLY A 265 -0.63 3.45 -13.06
CA GLY A 265 -1.37 2.29 -13.56
C GLY A 265 -2.84 2.38 -13.16
N GLY A 266 -3.72 1.99 -14.09
CA GLY A 266 -5.15 1.95 -13.87
C GLY A 266 -5.71 0.55 -13.61
N PRO A 267 -7.05 0.43 -13.63
CA PRO A 267 -7.72 -0.84 -13.38
C PRO A 267 -7.31 -1.96 -14.35
N ILE A 268 -7.00 -1.61 -15.61
CA ILE A 268 -6.58 -2.60 -16.62
C ILE A 268 -5.20 -3.16 -16.25
N MET A 269 -4.24 -2.29 -15.94
CA MET A 269 -2.91 -2.71 -15.51
C MET A 269 -2.96 -3.55 -14.22
N ILE A 270 -3.75 -3.14 -13.22
CA ILE A 270 -3.93 -3.91 -11.99
C ILE A 270 -4.53 -5.29 -12.30
N GLY A 271 -5.54 -5.35 -13.16
CA GLY A 271 -6.15 -6.61 -13.59
C GLY A 271 -5.16 -7.53 -14.31
N GLN A 272 -4.32 -6.99 -15.19
CA GLN A 272 -3.27 -7.74 -15.88
C GLN A 272 -2.23 -8.29 -14.89
N MET A 273 -1.71 -7.45 -14.00
CA MET A 273 -0.75 -7.87 -12.95
C MET A 273 -1.36 -8.95 -12.06
N THR A 274 -2.62 -8.76 -11.63
CA THR A 274 -3.34 -9.76 -10.82
C THR A 274 -3.40 -11.11 -11.56
N GLY A 275 -3.76 -11.08 -12.84
CA GLY A 275 -3.84 -12.29 -13.65
C GLY A 275 -2.49 -12.97 -13.88
N GLN A 276 -1.43 -12.21 -14.10
CA GLN A 276 -0.07 -12.75 -14.25
C GLN A 276 0.38 -13.43 -12.97
N ILE A 277 0.26 -12.75 -11.83
CA ILE A 277 0.65 -13.27 -10.51
C ILE A 277 -0.18 -14.50 -10.14
N ALA A 278 -1.49 -14.51 -10.43
CA ALA A 278 -2.35 -15.65 -10.17
C ALA A 278 -1.93 -16.92 -10.92
N ARG A 279 -1.36 -16.77 -12.13
CA ARG A 279 -0.82 -17.90 -12.92
C ARG A 279 0.45 -18.49 -12.32
N GLU A 280 1.27 -17.68 -11.68
CA GLU A 280 2.48 -18.14 -10.98
C GLU A 280 2.14 -18.84 -9.67
N GLY A 281 0.95 -18.61 -9.13
CA GLY A 281 0.43 -19.25 -7.92
C GLY A 281 -0.43 -18.29 -7.10
N TRP A 282 -1.55 -18.80 -6.61
CA TRP A 282 -2.50 -18.00 -5.81
C TRP A 282 -1.89 -17.40 -4.54
N THR A 283 -0.89 -18.05 -3.94
CA THR A 283 -0.17 -17.54 -2.77
C THR A 283 0.63 -16.28 -3.09
N ASN A 284 1.08 -16.12 -4.33
CA ASN A 284 1.82 -14.93 -4.78
C ASN A 284 0.92 -13.68 -4.86
N LEU A 285 -0.41 -13.85 -4.90
CA LEU A 285 -1.36 -12.74 -4.82
C LEU A 285 -1.39 -12.08 -3.43
N LEU A 286 -1.02 -12.79 -2.36
CA LEU A 286 -1.11 -12.25 -1.01
C LEU A 286 -0.25 -10.98 -0.81
N PRO A 287 1.07 -10.96 -1.14
CA PRO A 287 1.87 -9.74 -1.04
C PRO A 287 1.34 -8.62 -1.93
N PHE A 288 0.89 -8.96 -3.14
CA PHE A 288 0.34 -8.00 -4.09
C PHE A 288 -0.97 -7.38 -3.55
N MET A 289 -1.86 -8.21 -3.00
CA MET A 289 -3.10 -7.76 -2.36
C MET A 289 -2.81 -6.84 -1.17
N ALA A 290 -1.78 -7.14 -0.36
CA ALA A 290 -1.36 -6.28 0.74
C ALA A 290 -0.90 -4.90 0.25
N VAL A 291 -0.12 -4.83 -0.84
CA VAL A 291 0.30 -3.56 -1.45
C VAL A 291 -0.90 -2.76 -1.96
N ILE A 292 -1.83 -3.40 -2.68
CA ILE A 292 -3.04 -2.71 -3.18
C ILE A 292 -3.91 -2.26 -2.01
N SER A 293 -4.02 -3.06 -0.94
CA SER A 293 -4.75 -2.69 0.28
C SER A 293 -4.21 -1.40 0.91
N ILE A 294 -2.89 -1.29 1.05
CA ILE A 294 -2.25 -0.08 1.56
C ILE A 294 -2.54 1.11 0.64
N ASN A 295 -2.37 0.93 -0.67
CA ASN A 295 -2.64 2.00 -1.64
C ASN A 295 -4.09 2.48 -1.56
N LEU A 296 -5.06 1.55 -1.49
CA LEU A 296 -6.48 1.88 -1.36
C LEU A 296 -6.75 2.63 -0.04
N GLY A 297 -6.18 2.18 1.08
CA GLY A 297 -6.30 2.85 2.37
C GLY A 297 -5.76 4.27 2.35
N ILE A 298 -4.56 4.48 1.79
CA ILE A 298 -3.94 5.81 1.71
C ILE A 298 -4.68 6.73 0.74
N LEU A 299 -5.07 6.22 -0.44
CA LEU A 299 -5.81 7.02 -1.41
C LEU A 299 -7.17 7.47 -0.86
N ASN A 300 -7.87 6.60 -0.11
CA ASN A 300 -9.12 6.97 0.55
C ASN A 300 -8.94 7.98 1.68
N LEU A 301 -7.75 8.10 2.27
CA LEU A 301 -7.44 9.15 3.27
C LEU A 301 -7.08 10.51 2.63
N LEU A 302 -6.94 10.59 1.31
CA LEU A 302 -6.68 11.88 0.65
C LEU A 302 -7.87 12.83 0.84
N PRO A 303 -7.65 14.14 1.01
CA PRO A 303 -8.70 15.13 1.25
C PRO A 303 -9.49 15.46 -0.02
N VAL A 304 -9.97 14.43 -0.71
CA VAL A 304 -10.81 14.53 -1.91
C VAL A 304 -12.27 14.33 -1.49
N PRO A 305 -13.18 15.28 -1.75
CA PRO A 305 -14.52 15.33 -1.15
C PRO A 305 -15.44 14.12 -1.37
N ILE A 306 -15.12 13.22 -2.28
CA ILE A 306 -15.89 11.99 -2.54
C ILE A 306 -15.31 10.77 -1.80
N LEU A 307 -14.07 10.88 -1.30
CA LEU A 307 -13.39 9.84 -0.52
C LEU A 307 -13.58 10.07 0.98
N ASP A 308 -13.27 9.06 1.78
CA ASP A 308 -13.36 9.15 3.25
C ASP A 308 -12.55 10.32 3.81
N GLY A 309 -11.35 10.57 3.25
CA GLY A 309 -10.50 11.70 3.63
C GLY A 309 -11.14 13.05 3.42
N GLY A 310 -12.01 13.19 2.41
CA GLY A 310 -12.82 14.39 2.21
C GLY A 310 -13.89 14.58 3.29
N LEU A 311 -14.56 13.50 3.68
CA LEU A 311 -15.52 13.55 4.79
C LEU A 311 -14.81 13.80 6.12
N LEU A 312 -13.62 13.20 6.34
CA LEU A 312 -12.78 13.48 7.51
C LEU A 312 -12.39 14.97 7.57
N LEU A 313 -12.05 15.59 6.43
CA LEU A 313 -11.75 17.01 6.37
C LEU A 313 -12.98 17.88 6.75
N PHE A 314 -14.17 17.52 6.26
CA PHE A 314 -15.41 18.24 6.62
C PHE A 314 -15.71 18.10 8.13
N LEU A 315 -15.55 16.92 8.69
CA LEU A 315 -15.74 16.68 10.13
C LEU A 315 -14.68 17.40 10.97
N LEU A 316 -13.46 17.52 10.49
CA LEU A 316 -12.40 18.29 11.16
C LEU A 316 -12.75 19.79 11.18
N ILE A 317 -13.24 20.34 10.06
CA ILE A 317 -13.71 21.72 10.00
C ILE A 317 -14.87 21.93 10.98
N GLU A 318 -15.83 21.01 11.03
CA GLU A 318 -16.96 21.06 11.98
C GLU A 318 -16.47 21.02 13.43
N LEU A 319 -15.48 20.17 13.75
CA LEU A 319 -14.90 20.06 15.10
C LEU A 319 -14.21 21.36 15.54
N ILE A 320 -13.51 22.06 14.61
CA ILE A 320 -12.79 23.30 14.90
C ILE A 320 -13.74 24.50 14.98
N THR A 321 -14.72 24.57 14.07
CA THR A 321 -15.61 25.73 13.95
C THR A 321 -16.88 25.65 14.80
N GLY A 322 -17.19 24.45 15.33
CA GLY A 322 -18.44 24.17 16.04
C GLY A 322 -19.68 24.17 15.15
N LYS A 323 -19.53 24.27 13.82
CA LYS A 323 -20.64 24.33 12.87
C LYS A 323 -20.37 23.39 11.70
N SER A 324 -21.37 22.58 11.34
CA SER A 324 -21.31 21.76 10.13
C SER A 324 -21.31 22.62 8.88
N LEU A 325 -20.62 22.15 7.82
CA LEU A 325 -20.70 22.78 6.50
C LEU A 325 -22.15 22.71 5.98
N SER A 326 -22.62 23.80 5.37
CA SER A 326 -23.96 23.80 4.75
C SER A 326 -24.04 22.75 3.64
N VAL A 327 -25.21 22.13 3.50
CA VAL A 327 -25.51 21.08 2.52
C VAL A 327 -25.04 21.51 1.11
N LYS A 328 -25.38 22.71 0.67
CA LYS A 328 -24.98 23.25 -0.65
C LYS A 328 -23.46 23.29 -0.86
N LYS A 329 -22.67 23.66 0.17
CA LYS A 329 -21.20 23.70 0.07
C LYS A 329 -20.62 22.31 0.00
N ARG A 330 -21.20 21.38 0.75
CA ARG A 330 -20.79 19.96 0.77
C ARG A 330 -21.08 19.29 -0.58
N GLU A 331 -22.30 19.47 -1.12
CA GLU A 331 -22.65 19.00 -2.46
C GLU A 331 -21.74 19.56 -3.56
N LEU A 332 -21.47 20.88 -3.54
CA LEU A 332 -20.60 21.49 -4.53
C LEU A 332 -19.18 20.90 -4.48
N ALA A 333 -18.64 20.73 -3.27
CA ALA A 333 -17.34 20.10 -3.09
C ALA A 333 -17.34 18.65 -3.56
N GLN A 334 -18.38 17.87 -3.27
CA GLN A 334 -18.52 16.49 -3.73
C GLN A 334 -18.62 16.41 -5.25
N LYS A 335 -19.40 17.28 -5.91
CA LYS A 335 -19.48 17.37 -7.38
C LYS A 335 -18.12 17.70 -8.00
N ALA A 336 -17.37 18.64 -7.40
CA ALA A 336 -16.02 18.96 -7.85
C ALA A 336 -15.04 17.78 -7.65
N GLY A 337 -15.13 17.09 -6.51
CA GLY A 337 -14.33 15.88 -6.23
C GLY A 337 -14.65 14.74 -7.20
N LEU A 338 -15.92 14.52 -7.51
CA LEU A 338 -16.37 13.54 -8.50
C LEU A 338 -15.83 13.85 -9.90
N PHE A 339 -15.93 15.13 -10.31
CA PHE A 339 -15.37 15.55 -11.60
C PHE A 339 -13.87 15.30 -11.68
N LEU A 340 -13.12 15.65 -10.62
CA LEU A 340 -11.67 15.39 -10.55
C LEU A 340 -11.35 13.90 -10.63
N LEU A 341 -12.11 13.06 -9.92
CA LEU A 341 -11.93 11.61 -9.93
C LEU A 341 -12.20 11.02 -11.32
N ILE A 342 -13.29 11.44 -11.99
CA ILE A 342 -13.63 10.99 -13.34
C ILE A 342 -12.53 11.42 -14.34
N LEU A 343 -12.04 12.67 -14.23
CA LEU A 343 -10.96 13.15 -15.07
C LEU A 343 -9.68 12.33 -14.89
N LEU A 344 -9.27 12.10 -13.61
CA LEU A 344 -8.11 11.29 -13.29
C LEU A 344 -8.27 9.85 -13.82
N MET A 345 -9.44 9.24 -13.61
CA MET A 345 -9.74 7.90 -14.11
C MET A 345 -9.64 7.84 -15.65
N GLY A 346 -10.14 8.88 -16.35
CA GLY A 346 -10.02 8.98 -17.81
C GLY A 346 -8.56 9.03 -18.26
N ILE A 347 -7.71 9.82 -17.59
CA ILE A 347 -6.28 9.92 -17.90
C ILE A 347 -5.58 8.57 -17.65
N VAL A 348 -5.85 7.93 -16.51
CA VAL A 348 -5.22 6.65 -16.15
C VAL A 348 -5.68 5.53 -17.09
N MET A 349 -6.97 5.52 -17.49
CA MET A 349 -7.49 4.57 -18.46
C MET A 349 -6.85 4.78 -19.85
N TYR A 350 -6.67 6.03 -20.27
CA TYR A 350 -5.96 6.35 -21.50
C TYR A 350 -4.51 5.84 -21.44
N ASN A 351 -3.80 6.04 -20.32
CA ASN A 351 -2.44 5.51 -20.15
C ASN A 351 -2.40 3.99 -20.26
N ASP A 352 -3.37 3.29 -19.63
CA ASP A 352 -3.45 1.82 -19.69
C ASP A 352 -3.68 1.34 -21.13
N LEU A 353 -4.57 2.01 -21.89
CA LEU A 353 -4.84 1.65 -23.30
C LEU A 353 -3.63 1.90 -24.22
N VAL A 354 -2.88 2.99 -24.00
CA VAL A 354 -1.64 3.26 -24.75
C VAL A 354 -0.61 2.17 -24.50
N ARG A 355 -0.41 1.76 -23.22
CA ARG A 355 0.51 0.66 -22.88
C ARG A 355 0.11 -0.69 -23.47
N LEU A 356 -1.19 -0.92 -23.70
CA LEU A 356 -1.66 -2.14 -24.35
C LEU A 356 -1.37 -2.15 -25.86
N ALA A 357 -1.23 -0.97 -26.47
CA ALA A 357 -0.98 -0.82 -27.90
C ALA A 357 0.53 -0.82 -28.25
N GLU A 358 1.39 -0.54 -27.28
CA GLU A 358 2.86 -0.67 -27.38
C GLU A 358 3.32 -2.11 -27.14
#